data_d0d89d7cb02f7b4a3d21560c92a7e904
#
_entry.id   d0d89d7cb02f7b4a3d21560c92a7e904
#
_cell.length_a   1.000
_cell.length_b   1.000
_cell.length_c   1.000
_cell.angle_alpha   90.00
_cell.angle_beta   90.00
_cell.angle_gamma   90.00
#
_symmetry.space_group_name_H-M   'P 1'
#
loop_
_entity.id
_entity.type
_entity.pdbx_description
1 polymer ?
#
loop_
_entity_poly.entity_id
_entity_poly.type
_entity_poly.pdbx_seq_one_letter_code
_entity_poly.pdbx_strand_id
1 'polypeptide(L)'
;MARLLLAEDEEVLRMLVSDTLEDDGHEIDEACDGEEALNKIMAHDYDLIVLDYMMPVFTGLEVIVKVRAIPEKKHSMILMLSAKSQVSDQRAAMDAGADYFMAKPFSPIQLSEKIEEILK
;
A
#
# COMPACT_ATOMS: atom_id res chain seq x y z
N MET A 1 -7.87 -10.35 12.03
CA MET A 1 -7.53 -8.94 12.31
C MET A 1 -6.06 -8.70 12.00
N ALA A 2 -5.77 -7.67 11.21
CA ALA A 2 -4.40 -7.36 10.81
C ALA A 2 -4.12 -5.87 11.03
N ARG A 3 -2.84 -5.52 11.12
CA ARG A 3 -2.40 -4.13 11.17
C ARG A 3 -1.90 -3.73 9.79
N LEU A 4 -2.55 -2.74 9.20
CA LEU A 4 -2.29 -2.30 7.83
C LEU A 4 -1.87 -0.83 7.80
N LEU A 5 -0.98 -0.50 6.85
CA LEU A 5 -0.70 0.89 6.52
C LEU A 5 -1.36 1.17 5.17
N LEU A 6 -2.11 2.26 5.09
CA LEU A 6 -2.70 2.72 3.84
C LEU A 6 -2.09 4.08 3.49
N ALA A 7 -1.30 4.10 2.43
CA ALA A 7 -0.67 5.32 1.93
C ALA A 7 -1.37 5.77 0.65
N GLU A 8 -2.12 6.84 0.73
CA GLU A 8 -2.93 7.40 -0.35
C GLU A 8 -3.07 8.90 -0.15
N ASP A 9 -2.72 9.70 -1.15
CA ASP A 9 -2.77 11.16 -1.03
C ASP A 9 -4.17 11.72 -1.27
N GLU A 10 -5.04 11.01 -1.97
CA GLU A 10 -6.42 11.44 -2.20
C GLU A 10 -7.26 11.20 -0.95
N GLU A 11 -7.61 12.28 -0.26
CA GLU A 11 -8.25 12.21 1.04
C GLU A 11 -9.56 11.40 1.05
N VAL A 12 -10.43 11.63 0.06
CA VAL A 12 -11.73 10.94 0.02
C VAL A 12 -11.55 9.44 -0.18
N LEU A 13 -10.70 9.05 -1.11
CA LEU A 13 -10.44 7.64 -1.37
C LEU A 13 -9.78 6.97 -0.15
N ARG A 14 -8.82 7.66 0.48
CA ARG A 14 -8.16 7.16 1.69
C ARG A 14 -9.17 6.90 2.80
N MET A 15 -10.10 7.85 3.01
CA MET A 15 -11.13 7.74 4.03
C MET A 15 -12.08 6.58 3.75
N LEU A 16 -12.55 6.45 2.51
CA LEU A 16 -13.46 5.37 2.14
C LEU A 16 -12.83 4.00 2.31
N VAL A 17 -11.58 3.85 1.87
CA VAL A 17 -10.85 2.58 1.99
C VAL A 17 -10.57 2.27 3.46
N SER A 18 -10.10 3.25 4.22
CA SER A 18 -9.82 3.09 5.64
C SER A 18 -11.07 2.63 6.40
N ASP A 19 -12.21 3.28 6.16
CA ASP A 19 -13.46 2.91 6.81
C ASP A 19 -13.87 1.47 6.48
N THR A 20 -13.74 1.09 5.21
CA THR A 20 -14.08 -0.27 4.77
C THR A 20 -13.21 -1.32 5.46
N LEU A 21 -11.91 -1.07 5.54
CA LEU A 21 -10.98 -2.02 6.15
C LEU A 21 -11.12 -2.08 7.66
N GLU A 22 -11.45 -0.96 8.31
CA GLU A 22 -11.75 -0.94 9.75
C GLU A 22 -13.02 -1.73 10.06
N ASP A 23 -14.03 -1.63 9.19
CA ASP A 23 -15.26 -2.41 9.33
C ASP A 23 -14.98 -3.92 9.21
N ASP A 24 -13.94 -4.30 8.45
CA ASP A 24 -13.50 -5.69 8.34
C ASP A 24 -12.73 -6.17 9.59
N GLY A 25 -12.49 -5.29 10.54
CA GLY A 25 -11.81 -5.63 11.79
C GLY A 25 -10.31 -5.39 11.78
N HIS A 26 -9.77 -4.72 10.76
CA HIS A 26 -8.35 -4.39 10.72
C HIS A 26 -8.05 -3.08 11.45
N GLU A 27 -6.80 -2.98 11.90
CA GLU A 27 -6.25 -1.78 12.49
C GLU A 27 -5.51 -1.01 11.39
N ILE A 28 -5.93 0.22 11.10
CA ILE A 28 -5.43 0.97 9.95
C ILE A 28 -4.66 2.22 10.41
N ASP A 29 -3.41 2.32 9.95
CA ASP A 29 -2.66 3.58 10.00
C ASP A 29 -2.72 4.19 8.61
N GLU A 30 -2.78 5.51 8.55
CA GLU A 30 -2.89 6.24 7.28
C GLU A 30 -1.67 7.11 7.04
N ALA A 31 -1.29 7.25 5.78
CA ALA A 31 -0.25 8.18 5.35
C ALA A 31 -0.75 8.91 4.10
N CYS A 32 -0.46 10.21 4.00
CA CYS A 32 -0.92 11.04 2.89
C CYS A 32 0.16 11.33 1.84
N ASP A 33 1.39 10.91 2.09
CA ASP A 33 2.48 11.03 1.13
C ASP A 33 3.53 9.95 1.37
N GLY A 34 4.51 9.88 0.47
CA GLY A 34 5.54 8.83 0.53
C GLY A 34 6.48 8.96 1.71
N GLU A 35 6.76 10.18 2.16
CA GLU A 35 7.63 10.41 3.31
C GLU A 35 6.95 9.93 4.60
N GLU A 36 5.69 10.30 4.79
CA GLU A 36 4.92 9.86 5.95
C GLU A 36 4.79 8.34 5.96
N ALA A 37 4.55 7.74 4.78
CA ALA A 37 4.48 6.29 4.64
C ALA A 37 5.79 5.64 5.09
N LEU A 38 6.92 6.12 4.60
CA LEU A 38 8.22 5.56 4.93
C LEU A 38 8.52 5.69 6.43
N ASN A 39 8.21 6.86 7.01
CA ASN A 39 8.43 7.08 8.44
C ASN A 39 7.62 6.11 9.30
N LYS A 40 6.37 5.85 8.92
CA LYS A 40 5.52 4.91 9.65
C LYS A 40 6.00 3.47 9.49
N ILE A 41 6.44 3.10 8.29
CA ILE A 41 7.01 1.77 8.04
C ILE A 41 8.24 1.53 8.90
N MET A 42 9.09 2.54 9.05
CA MET A 42 10.29 2.44 9.87
C MET A 42 9.97 2.34 11.36
N ALA A 43 8.88 2.96 11.80
CA ALA A 43 8.50 3.02 13.21
C ALA A 43 7.65 1.84 13.69
N HIS A 44 6.97 1.15 12.79
CA HIS A 44 6.00 0.10 13.13
C HIS A 44 6.13 -1.09 12.20
N ASP A 45 5.63 -2.24 12.65
CA ASP A 45 5.50 -3.43 11.82
C ASP A 45 4.05 -3.57 11.36
N TYR A 46 3.87 -3.83 10.07
CA TYR A 46 2.55 -4.00 9.46
C TYR A 46 2.45 -5.37 8.83
N ASP A 47 1.24 -5.94 8.87
CA ASP A 47 0.96 -7.20 8.18
C ASP A 47 0.87 -6.99 6.68
N LEU A 48 0.45 -5.79 6.26
CA LEU A 48 0.40 -5.42 4.86
C LEU A 48 0.54 -3.90 4.72
N ILE A 49 1.30 -3.48 3.72
CA ILE A 49 1.47 -2.08 3.37
C ILE A 49 0.79 -1.87 2.03
N VAL A 50 -0.21 -0.98 1.99
CA VAL A 50 -0.94 -0.63 0.77
C VAL A 50 -0.45 0.74 0.32
N LEU A 51 0.22 0.80 -0.84
CA LEU A 51 0.82 2.02 -1.36
C LEU A 51 0.20 2.44 -2.68
N ASP A 52 -0.21 3.70 -2.78
CA ASP A 52 -0.55 4.30 -4.06
C ASP A 52 0.76 4.61 -4.82
N TYR A 53 0.74 4.41 -6.14
CA TYR A 53 1.89 4.72 -7.00
C TYR A 53 2.21 6.22 -6.98
N MET A 54 1.19 7.07 -7.19
CA MET A 54 1.36 8.52 -7.34
C MET A 54 1.10 9.23 -6.02
N MET A 55 2.17 9.58 -5.32
CA MET A 55 2.11 10.35 -4.08
C MET A 55 3.15 11.46 -4.09
N PRO A 56 2.90 12.57 -3.37
CA PRO A 56 3.91 13.62 -3.19
C PRO A 56 5.11 13.12 -2.39
N VAL A 57 6.20 13.82 -2.49
CA VAL A 57 7.49 13.61 -1.84
C VAL A 57 8.20 12.38 -2.40
N PHE A 58 7.68 11.18 -2.11
CA PHE A 58 8.17 9.93 -2.72
C PHE A 58 7.02 9.21 -3.39
N THR A 59 7.24 8.72 -4.60
CA THR A 59 6.26 7.84 -5.27
C THR A 59 6.22 6.49 -4.55
N GLY A 60 5.19 5.70 -4.85
CA GLY A 60 5.10 4.35 -4.31
C GLY A 60 6.32 3.50 -4.68
N LEU A 61 6.82 3.61 -5.91
CA LEU A 61 8.03 2.89 -6.33
C LEU A 61 9.24 3.28 -5.49
N GLU A 62 9.42 4.58 -5.24
CA GLU A 62 10.52 5.07 -4.43
C GLU A 62 10.44 4.54 -2.99
N VAL A 63 9.23 4.51 -2.43
CA VAL A 63 9.01 3.96 -1.09
C VAL A 63 9.41 2.48 -1.06
N ILE A 64 8.97 1.70 -2.04
CA ILE A 64 9.29 0.27 -2.12
C ILE A 64 10.80 0.06 -2.16
N VAL A 65 11.51 0.78 -3.02
CA VAL A 65 12.97 0.67 -3.13
C VAL A 65 13.64 0.96 -1.79
N LYS A 66 13.20 2.01 -1.11
CA LYS A 66 13.76 2.38 0.20
C LYS A 66 13.47 1.31 1.27
N VAL A 67 12.25 0.78 1.29
CA VAL A 67 11.87 -0.26 2.25
C VAL A 67 12.70 -1.53 2.04
N ARG A 68 12.87 -1.95 0.79
CA ARG A 68 13.64 -3.16 0.48
C ARG A 68 15.13 -3.02 0.81
N ALA A 69 15.64 -1.79 0.92
CA ALA A 69 17.02 -1.53 1.32
C ALA A 69 17.21 -1.55 2.85
N ILE A 70 16.14 -1.56 3.63
CA ILE A 70 16.20 -1.60 5.10
C ILE A 70 16.16 -3.07 5.54
N PRO A 71 17.24 -3.61 6.12
CA PRO A 71 17.28 -5.05 6.45
C PRO A 71 16.10 -5.54 7.30
N GLU A 72 15.67 -4.76 8.29
CA GLU A 72 14.58 -5.13 9.19
C GLU A 72 13.21 -5.08 8.51
N LYS A 73 13.10 -4.45 7.33
CA LYS A 73 11.84 -4.21 6.63
C LYS A 73 11.77 -4.86 5.25
N LYS A 74 12.87 -5.45 4.78
CA LYS A 74 12.94 -5.96 3.41
C LYS A 74 11.92 -7.06 3.07
N HIS A 75 11.36 -7.70 4.08
CA HIS A 75 10.35 -8.76 3.91
C HIS A 75 8.90 -8.26 4.11
N SER A 76 8.71 -6.94 4.27
CA SER A 76 7.37 -6.38 4.43
C SER A 76 6.52 -6.69 3.20
N MET A 77 5.26 -7.07 3.43
CA MET A 77 4.32 -7.38 2.36
C MET A 77 3.76 -6.08 1.79
N ILE A 78 3.83 -5.88 0.48
CA ILE A 78 3.44 -4.64 -0.16
C ILE A 78 2.46 -4.88 -1.30
N LEU A 79 1.31 -4.20 -1.26
CA LEU A 79 0.34 -4.12 -2.34
C LEU A 79 0.41 -2.72 -2.96
N MET A 80 0.73 -2.64 -4.24
CA MET A 80 0.75 -1.37 -4.98
C MET A 80 -0.60 -1.13 -5.64
N LEU A 81 -1.11 0.11 -5.50
CA LEU A 81 -2.32 0.57 -6.18
C LEU A 81 -1.91 1.60 -7.23
N SER A 82 -2.42 1.48 -8.46
CA SER A 82 -2.03 2.43 -9.51
C SER A 82 -3.07 2.59 -10.60
N ALA A 83 -3.30 3.84 -11.01
CA ALA A 83 -4.03 4.15 -12.23
C ALA A 83 -3.19 3.79 -13.46
N LYS A 84 -1.87 3.68 -13.32
CA LYS A 84 -0.96 3.20 -14.37
C LYS A 84 -0.95 1.68 -14.32
N SER A 85 -1.74 1.05 -15.17
CA SER A 85 -2.02 -0.39 -15.10
C SER A 85 -1.59 -1.18 -16.34
N GLN A 86 -0.77 -0.60 -17.20
CA GLN A 86 -0.21 -1.33 -18.34
C GLN A 86 0.77 -2.39 -17.82
N VAL A 87 1.05 -3.39 -18.65
CA VAL A 87 1.95 -4.48 -18.29
C VAL A 87 3.30 -3.96 -17.84
N SER A 88 3.83 -2.93 -18.54
CA SER A 88 5.12 -2.32 -18.18
C SER A 88 5.09 -1.67 -16.80
N ASP A 89 3.96 -1.05 -16.44
CA ASP A 89 3.80 -0.41 -15.12
C ASP A 89 3.75 -1.45 -14.01
N GLN A 90 3.01 -2.53 -14.23
CA GLN A 90 2.94 -3.64 -13.28
C GLN A 90 4.31 -4.29 -13.10
N ARG A 91 5.02 -4.49 -14.19
CA ARG A 91 6.36 -5.09 -14.15
C ARG A 91 7.32 -4.20 -13.36
N ALA A 92 7.28 -2.88 -13.58
CA ALA A 92 8.11 -1.94 -12.84
C ALA A 92 7.86 -2.01 -11.35
N ALA A 93 6.59 -2.12 -10.93
CA ALA A 93 6.24 -2.25 -9.52
C ALA A 93 6.77 -3.56 -8.92
N MET A 94 6.58 -4.67 -9.63
CA MET A 94 7.03 -5.97 -9.15
C MET A 94 8.56 -6.05 -9.13
N ASP A 95 9.23 -5.49 -10.13
CA ASP A 95 10.70 -5.43 -10.17
C ASP A 95 11.27 -4.57 -9.04
N ALA A 96 10.56 -3.52 -8.65
CA ALA A 96 10.96 -2.67 -7.52
C ALA A 96 10.78 -3.39 -6.17
N GLY A 97 9.97 -4.44 -6.14
CA GLY A 97 9.78 -5.23 -4.93
C GLY A 97 8.36 -5.30 -4.38
N ALA A 98 7.35 -4.84 -5.13
CA ALA A 98 5.95 -5.03 -4.73
C ALA A 98 5.62 -6.53 -4.77
N ASP A 99 4.83 -6.99 -3.81
CA ASP A 99 4.38 -8.38 -3.78
C ASP A 99 3.09 -8.56 -4.59
N TYR A 100 2.26 -7.51 -4.62
CA TYR A 100 0.97 -7.54 -5.30
C TYR A 100 0.72 -6.20 -5.98
N PHE A 101 -0.14 -6.22 -6.99
CA PHE A 101 -0.52 -5.03 -7.75
C PHE A 101 -2.03 -5.02 -7.97
N MET A 102 -2.65 -3.85 -7.83
CA MET A 102 -4.06 -3.68 -8.13
C MET A 102 -4.27 -2.39 -8.91
N ALA A 103 -5.01 -2.49 -10.02
CA ALA A 103 -5.25 -1.35 -10.89
C ALA A 103 -6.40 -0.48 -10.36
N LYS A 104 -6.27 0.83 -10.49
CA LYS A 104 -7.36 1.78 -10.30
C LYS A 104 -8.11 1.97 -11.62
N PRO A 105 -9.41 2.23 -11.62
CA PRO A 105 -10.27 2.36 -10.44
C PRO A 105 -10.68 1.00 -9.87
N PHE A 106 -10.92 0.96 -8.57
CA PHE A 106 -11.46 -0.21 -7.88
C PHE A 106 -12.52 0.27 -6.88
N SER A 107 -13.41 -0.65 -6.46
CA SER A 107 -14.31 -0.34 -5.37
C SER A 107 -13.65 -0.71 -4.03
N PRO A 108 -14.05 -0.08 -2.91
CA PRO A 108 -13.54 -0.48 -1.59
C PRO A 108 -13.76 -1.97 -1.30
N ILE A 109 -14.88 -2.55 -1.78
CA ILE A 109 -15.17 -3.98 -1.61
C ILE A 109 -14.15 -4.83 -2.35
N GLN A 110 -13.78 -4.45 -3.57
CA GLN A 110 -12.78 -5.18 -4.36
C GLN A 110 -11.42 -5.17 -3.66
N LEU A 111 -11.03 -4.02 -3.08
CA LEU A 111 -9.80 -3.92 -2.34
C LEU A 111 -9.85 -4.77 -1.06
N SER A 112 -10.98 -4.72 -0.34
CA SER A 112 -11.20 -5.54 0.85
C SER A 112 -11.03 -7.03 0.53
N GLU A 113 -11.63 -7.50 -0.55
CA GLU A 113 -11.51 -8.89 -0.98
C GLU A 113 -10.06 -9.26 -1.34
N LYS A 114 -9.35 -8.35 -2.01
CA LYS A 114 -7.95 -8.57 -2.35
C LYS A 114 -7.09 -8.71 -1.10
N ILE A 115 -7.31 -7.85 -0.12
CA ILE A 115 -6.56 -7.87 1.14
C ILE A 115 -6.86 -9.15 1.93
N GLU A 116 -8.11 -9.57 1.98
CA GLU A 116 -8.49 -10.84 2.60
C GLU A 116 -7.75 -12.01 1.97
N GLU A 117 -7.68 -12.03 0.66
CA GLU A 117 -6.96 -13.06 -0.09
C GLU A 117 -5.47 -13.06 0.25
N ILE A 118 -4.86 -11.88 0.34
CA ILE A 118 -3.43 -11.74 0.65
C ILE A 118 -3.12 -12.20 2.07
N LEU A 119 -3.98 -11.89 3.01
CA LEU A 119 -3.77 -12.19 4.44
C LEU A 119 -4.16 -13.61 4.85
N LYS A 120 -4.66 -14.37 3.96
CA LYS A 120 -5.10 -15.74 4.24
C LYS A 120 -4.00 -16.71 4.66
#